data_d855dd1d5dca568537f1b799bb44d29d
#
_entry.id   d855dd1d5dca568537f1b799bb44d29d
#
_cell.length_a   1.000
_cell.length_b   1.000
_cell.length_c   1.000
_cell.angle_alpha   90.00
_cell.angle_beta   90.00
_cell.angle_gamma   90.00
#
_symmetry.space_group_name_H-M   'P 1'
#
loop_
_entity.id
_entity.type
_entity.pdbx_description
1 polymer ?
#
loop_
_entity_poly.entity_id
_entity_poly.type
_entity_poly.pdbx_seq_one_letter_code
_entity_poly.pdbx_strand_id
1 'polypeptide(L)'
;ANGVYAKLLNLQKEYARKKDVDFIFSFPNLAAYPVLKFFGGFKDLQIDNLVKTTLNDLNLECVENSLIIDSCMFEWRFEHKDYKFYNKNGVVIVYKKYDNIHDILGMYKQEEFQFLYANSMLEDSENITTLNSCLKSGESAKAGRRINCVYYPINKDINYSKIKINLLMSDVF
;
A
#
# COMPACT_ATOMS: atom_id res chain seq x y z
N ALA A 1 17.45 -28.15 2.58
CA ALA A 1 17.78 -27.48 3.85
C ALA A 1 16.55 -26.73 4.36
N ASN A 2 15.91 -27.25 5.41
CA ASN A 2 14.75 -26.60 6.04
C ASN A 2 15.24 -25.49 6.96
N GLY A 3 15.59 -24.34 6.39
CA GLY A 3 16.00 -23.17 7.15
C GLY A 3 14.88 -22.63 8.04
N VAL A 4 15.24 -21.88 9.09
CA VAL A 4 14.29 -21.24 10.02
C VAL A 4 13.22 -20.44 9.28
N TYR A 5 13.60 -19.74 8.23
CA TYR A 5 12.68 -18.93 7.42
C TYR A 5 11.58 -19.76 6.74
N ALA A 6 11.92 -20.93 6.17
CA ALA A 6 10.94 -21.82 5.56
C ALA A 6 9.94 -22.37 6.61
N LYS A 7 10.43 -22.66 7.82
CA LYS A 7 9.56 -23.08 8.93
C LYS A 7 8.59 -21.97 9.33
N LEU A 8 9.07 -20.73 9.45
CA LEU A 8 8.23 -19.57 9.78
C LEU A 8 7.16 -19.32 8.71
N LEU A 9 7.50 -19.40 7.42
CA LEU A 9 6.52 -19.27 6.35
C LEU A 9 5.43 -20.36 6.40
N ASN A 10 5.81 -21.59 6.71
CA ASN A 10 4.83 -22.66 6.85
C ASN A 10 3.90 -22.44 8.06
N LEU A 11 4.45 -22.07 9.20
CA LEU A 11 3.66 -21.71 10.38
C LEU A 11 2.69 -20.55 10.10
N GLN A 12 3.15 -19.52 9.40
CA GLN A 12 2.30 -18.41 9.00
C GLN A 12 1.13 -18.85 8.12
N LYS A 13 1.38 -19.73 7.14
CA LYS A 13 0.33 -20.28 6.26
C LYS A 13 -0.66 -21.15 7.02
N GLU A 14 -0.18 -21.98 7.95
CA GLU A 14 -1.03 -22.80 8.81
C GLU A 14 -1.90 -21.92 9.71
N TYR A 15 -1.32 -20.89 10.31
CA TYR A 15 -2.06 -19.93 11.12
C TYR A 15 -3.12 -19.19 10.33
N ALA A 16 -2.79 -18.74 9.12
CA ALA A 16 -3.73 -18.06 8.24
C ALA A 16 -4.91 -18.95 7.87
N ARG A 17 -4.67 -20.25 7.57
CA ARG A 17 -5.75 -21.22 7.32
C ARG A 17 -6.65 -21.41 8.55
N LYS A 18 -6.06 -21.51 9.76
CA LYS A 18 -6.82 -21.66 11.01
C LYS A 18 -7.67 -20.44 11.35
N LYS A 19 -7.28 -19.27 10.86
CA LYS A 19 -7.98 -17.99 11.08
C LYS A 19 -8.90 -17.60 9.92
N ASP A 20 -9.12 -18.51 8.99
CA ASP A 20 -9.96 -18.29 7.80
C ASP A 20 -9.58 -17.03 7.01
N VAL A 21 -8.27 -16.79 6.90
CA VAL A 21 -7.71 -15.68 6.13
C VAL A 21 -7.74 -16.05 4.66
N ASP A 22 -8.21 -15.16 3.81
CA ASP A 22 -8.33 -15.42 2.37
C ASP A 22 -6.99 -15.52 1.65
N PHE A 23 -6.03 -14.68 2.02
CA PHE A 23 -4.70 -14.66 1.43
C PHE A 23 -3.68 -13.97 2.33
N ILE A 24 -2.41 -14.23 2.09
CA ILE A 24 -1.27 -13.52 2.67
C ILE A 24 -0.65 -12.69 1.56
N PHE A 25 -0.38 -11.42 1.79
CA PHE A 25 0.39 -10.60 0.85
C PHE A 25 1.64 -10.03 1.51
N SER A 26 2.60 -9.63 0.69
CA SER A 26 3.85 -9.04 1.16
C SER A 26 4.45 -8.11 0.11
N PHE A 27 5.19 -7.12 0.57
CA PHE A 27 6.02 -6.23 -0.23
C PHE A 27 7.50 -6.55 0.00
N PRO A 28 8.03 -7.61 -0.60
CA PRO A 28 9.39 -8.04 -0.35
C PRO A 28 10.41 -7.09 -0.96
N ASN A 29 11.51 -6.88 -0.25
CA ASN A 29 12.71 -6.29 -0.84
C ASN A 29 13.34 -7.25 -1.87
N LEU A 30 14.37 -6.79 -2.58
CA LEU A 30 15.03 -7.57 -3.65
C LEU A 30 15.60 -8.90 -3.17
N ALA A 31 16.06 -8.98 -1.92
CA ALA A 31 16.61 -10.22 -1.36
C ALA A 31 15.52 -11.22 -0.95
N ALA A 32 14.43 -10.74 -0.36
CA ALA A 32 13.33 -11.59 0.08
C ALA A 32 12.42 -12.06 -1.06
N TYR A 33 12.32 -11.30 -2.15
CA TYR A 33 11.45 -11.61 -3.28
C TYR A 33 11.67 -13.01 -3.87
N PRO A 34 12.89 -13.42 -4.28
CA PRO A 34 13.11 -14.76 -4.81
C PRO A 34 12.81 -15.86 -3.78
N VAL A 35 13.08 -15.61 -2.50
CA VAL A 35 12.81 -16.59 -1.44
C VAL A 35 11.32 -16.83 -1.30
N LEU A 36 10.50 -15.79 -1.27
CA LEU A 36 9.04 -15.92 -1.20
C LEU A 36 8.48 -16.63 -2.45
N LYS A 37 8.98 -16.29 -3.63
CA LYS A 37 8.51 -16.91 -4.88
C LYS A 37 8.88 -18.39 -4.98
N PHE A 38 10.17 -18.72 -4.88
CA PHE A 38 10.65 -20.07 -5.19
C PHE A 38 10.48 -21.05 -4.03
N PHE A 39 10.63 -20.59 -2.79
CA PHE A 39 10.50 -21.46 -1.61
C PHE A 39 9.19 -21.25 -0.86
N GLY A 40 8.65 -20.05 -0.90
CA GLY A 40 7.40 -19.72 -0.25
C GLY A 40 6.16 -20.05 -1.07
N GLY A 41 6.28 -20.29 -2.38
CA GLY A 41 5.14 -20.51 -3.28
C GLY A 41 4.22 -19.31 -3.45
N PHE A 42 4.74 -18.10 -3.19
CA PHE A 42 4.02 -16.86 -3.43
C PHE A 42 3.98 -16.56 -4.94
N LYS A 43 2.90 -15.92 -5.36
CA LYS A 43 2.69 -15.46 -6.74
C LYS A 43 2.84 -13.95 -6.81
N ASP A 44 3.19 -13.43 -7.97
CA ASP A 44 3.20 -11.99 -8.18
C ASP A 44 1.77 -11.45 -8.10
N LEU A 45 1.60 -10.41 -7.31
CA LEU A 45 0.43 -9.57 -7.36
C LEU A 45 0.79 -8.34 -8.18
N GLN A 46 0.10 -8.18 -9.30
CA GLN A 46 0.33 -7.04 -10.16
C GLN A 46 -0.27 -5.81 -9.50
N ILE A 47 0.59 -4.92 -9.04
CA ILE A 47 0.22 -3.58 -8.61
C ILE A 47 0.61 -2.59 -9.69
N ASP A 48 -0.05 -1.46 -9.67
CA ASP A 48 0.25 -0.38 -10.60
C ASP A 48 1.67 0.19 -10.40
N ASN A 49 2.20 0.83 -11.43
CA ASN A 49 3.52 1.42 -11.36
C ASN A 49 3.50 2.68 -10.48
N LEU A 50 4.57 2.86 -9.71
CA LEU A 50 4.84 4.14 -9.07
C LEU A 50 5.31 5.14 -10.10
N VAL A 51 4.83 6.37 -9.95
CA VAL A 51 5.16 7.49 -10.81
C VAL A 51 5.48 8.72 -9.97
N LYS A 52 6.33 9.61 -10.50
CA LYS A 52 6.65 10.91 -9.92
C LYS A 52 5.88 11.99 -10.66
N THR A 53 5.21 12.85 -9.92
CA THR A 53 4.35 13.90 -10.46
C THR A 53 4.19 15.04 -9.44
N THR A 54 3.19 15.90 -9.61
CA THR A 54 2.81 16.94 -8.66
C THR A 54 1.46 16.64 -8.01
N LEU A 55 1.18 17.30 -6.89
CA LEU A 55 -0.09 17.12 -6.19
C LEU A 55 -1.30 17.55 -7.06
N ASN A 56 -1.12 18.49 -7.98
CA ASN A 56 -2.18 18.93 -8.89
C ASN A 56 -2.62 17.88 -9.90
N ASP A 57 -1.75 16.92 -10.21
CA ASP A 57 -2.01 15.85 -11.17
C ASP A 57 -2.78 14.67 -10.56
N LEU A 58 -2.98 14.67 -9.23
CA LEU A 58 -3.76 13.64 -8.55
C LEU A 58 -5.24 13.71 -8.95
N ASN A 59 -5.77 12.55 -9.29
CA ASN A 59 -7.22 12.36 -9.43
C ASN A 59 -7.84 12.08 -8.05
N LEU A 60 -8.41 13.12 -7.43
CA LEU A 60 -9.05 12.98 -6.12
C LEU A 60 -10.38 12.21 -6.17
N GLU A 61 -10.94 11.96 -7.37
CA GLU A 61 -12.13 11.12 -7.52
C GLU A 61 -11.78 9.62 -7.46
N CYS A 62 -10.51 9.30 -7.66
CA CYS A 62 -10.01 7.93 -7.56
C CYS A 62 -9.74 7.52 -6.11
N VAL A 63 -10.69 7.81 -5.21
CA VAL A 63 -10.59 7.45 -3.79
C VAL A 63 -10.74 5.93 -3.67
N GLU A 64 -9.70 5.27 -3.21
CA GLU A 64 -9.70 3.82 -3.06
C GLU A 64 -10.23 3.41 -1.69
N ASN A 65 -11.37 2.73 -1.68
CA ASN A 65 -11.92 2.08 -0.48
C ASN A 65 -11.30 0.69 -0.27
N SER A 66 -10.00 0.56 -0.52
CA SER A 66 -9.34 -0.75 -0.54
C SER A 66 -8.86 -1.23 0.82
N LEU A 67 -8.73 -0.34 1.78
CA LEU A 67 -8.25 -0.66 3.11
C LEU A 67 -9.24 -0.11 4.16
N ILE A 68 -9.91 -1.01 4.86
CA ILE A 68 -10.70 -0.64 6.03
C ILE A 68 -9.72 -0.38 7.18
N ILE A 69 -9.68 0.87 7.65
CA ILE A 69 -8.87 1.26 8.80
C ILE A 69 -9.80 1.33 10.00
N ASP A 70 -9.69 0.37 10.92
CA ASP A 70 -10.30 0.44 12.24
C ASP A 70 -9.38 1.16 13.25
N SER A 71 -9.89 1.43 14.46
CA SER A 71 -9.12 2.13 15.50
C SER A 71 -7.82 1.41 15.86
N CYS A 72 -7.85 0.11 15.98
CA CYS A 72 -6.69 -0.70 16.34
C CYS A 72 -5.62 -0.65 15.24
N MET A 73 -6.05 -0.73 13.99
CA MET A 73 -5.15 -0.60 12.83
C MET A 73 -4.59 0.82 12.71
N PHE A 74 -5.39 1.84 13.00
CA PHE A 74 -4.95 3.24 13.01
C PHE A 74 -3.86 3.46 14.06
N GLU A 75 -4.10 3.05 15.31
CA GLU A 75 -3.11 3.15 16.40
C GLU A 75 -1.84 2.40 16.03
N TRP A 76 -1.93 1.13 15.65
CA TRP A 76 -0.78 0.33 15.27
C TRP A 76 0.02 0.92 14.11
N ARG A 77 -0.66 1.50 13.10
CA ARG A 77 0.00 1.97 11.88
C ARG A 77 0.58 3.36 12.01
N PHE A 78 -0.12 4.25 12.70
CA PHE A 78 0.17 5.68 12.67
C PHE A 78 0.79 6.23 13.96
N GLU A 79 0.58 5.62 15.12
CA GLU A 79 1.01 6.15 16.41
C GLU A 79 2.53 6.36 16.53
N HIS A 80 3.32 5.50 15.91
CA HIS A 80 4.79 5.50 16.03
C HIS A 80 5.52 5.76 14.73
N LYS A 81 4.84 6.24 13.70
CA LYS A 81 5.43 6.47 12.39
C LYS A 81 5.14 7.88 11.90
N ASP A 82 6.09 8.41 11.15
CA ASP A 82 6.09 9.79 10.65
C ASP A 82 5.15 9.98 9.45
N TYR A 83 3.89 9.50 9.60
CA TYR A 83 2.84 9.70 8.62
C TYR A 83 2.21 11.08 8.79
N LYS A 84 1.86 11.69 7.67
CA LYS A 84 1.19 12.98 7.61
C LYS A 84 -0.11 12.85 6.85
N PHE A 85 -1.03 13.74 7.17
CA PHE A 85 -2.38 13.74 6.64
C PHE A 85 -2.67 15.12 6.06
N TYR A 86 -3.20 15.15 4.85
CA TYR A 86 -3.62 16.39 4.19
C TYR A 86 -5.03 16.21 3.66
N ASN A 87 -5.92 17.16 4.02
CA ASN A 87 -7.27 17.17 3.50
C ASN A 87 -7.37 18.16 2.34
N LYS A 88 -7.73 17.66 1.17
CA LYS A 88 -7.99 18.44 -0.02
C LYS A 88 -9.37 18.09 -0.57
N ASN A 89 -10.30 19.05 -0.51
CA ASN A 89 -11.65 18.89 -1.07
C ASN A 89 -12.43 17.67 -0.53
N GLY A 90 -12.33 17.38 0.75
CA GLY A 90 -13.02 16.22 1.36
C GLY A 90 -12.33 14.88 1.13
N VAL A 91 -11.11 14.89 0.59
CA VAL A 91 -10.26 13.71 0.47
C VAL A 91 -9.09 13.80 1.43
N VAL A 92 -8.93 12.81 2.28
CA VAL A 92 -7.79 12.67 3.18
C VAL A 92 -6.68 11.92 2.43
N ILE A 93 -5.59 12.62 2.20
CA ILE A 93 -4.37 12.08 1.59
C ILE A 93 -3.42 11.69 2.72
N VAL A 94 -3.06 10.42 2.80
CA VAL A 94 -2.05 9.91 3.74
C VAL A 94 -0.73 9.85 3.00
N TYR A 95 0.30 10.49 3.56
CA TYR A 95 1.60 10.55 2.93
C TYR A 95 2.75 10.48 3.92
N LYS A 96 3.94 10.20 3.41
CA LYS A 96 5.19 10.24 4.16
C LYS A 96 6.24 11.01 3.38
N LYS A 97 6.99 11.84 4.08
CA LYS A 97 8.03 12.67 3.47
C LYS A 97 9.36 11.93 3.50
N TYR A 98 10.01 11.86 2.34
CA TYR A 98 11.40 11.42 2.18
C TYR A 98 12.17 12.50 1.43
N ASP A 99 13.11 13.14 2.10
CA ASP A 99 13.86 14.27 1.56
C ASP A 99 12.91 15.34 0.99
N ASN A 100 12.92 15.55 -0.32
CA ASN A 100 12.09 16.51 -1.03
C ASN A 100 10.95 15.85 -1.84
N ILE A 101 10.60 14.61 -1.52
CA ILE A 101 9.52 13.87 -2.18
C ILE A 101 8.51 13.40 -1.13
N HIS A 102 7.23 13.48 -1.47
CA HIS A 102 6.13 13.00 -0.64
C HIS A 102 5.55 11.74 -1.27
N ASP A 103 5.74 10.59 -0.63
CA ASP A 103 5.14 9.33 -1.09
C ASP A 103 3.67 9.29 -0.63
N ILE A 104 2.74 9.32 -1.59
CA ILE A 104 1.30 9.18 -1.33
C ILE A 104 1.00 7.70 -1.10
N LEU A 105 0.53 7.39 0.09
CA LEU A 105 0.33 6.02 0.56
C LEU A 105 -1.11 5.56 0.40
N GLY A 106 -2.07 6.49 0.50
CA GLY A 106 -3.48 6.22 0.32
C GLY A 106 -4.30 7.50 0.27
N MET A 107 -5.48 7.41 -0.32
CA MET A 107 -6.48 8.47 -0.36
C MET A 107 -7.82 7.91 0.10
N TYR A 108 -8.52 8.64 0.95
CA TYR A 108 -9.77 8.21 1.58
C TYR A 108 -10.78 9.35 1.52
N LYS A 109 -12.05 9.05 1.42
CA LYS A 109 -13.07 10.06 1.66
C LYS A 109 -13.02 10.49 3.12
N GLN A 110 -13.14 11.78 3.39
CA GLN A 110 -13.10 12.29 4.75
C GLN A 110 -14.16 11.65 5.65
N GLU A 111 -15.34 11.38 5.12
CA GLU A 111 -16.45 10.72 5.83
C GLU A 111 -16.18 9.26 6.20
N GLU A 112 -15.29 8.59 5.45
CA GLU A 112 -14.88 7.21 5.69
C GLU A 112 -13.66 7.13 6.61
N PHE A 113 -12.92 8.25 6.76
CA PHE A 113 -11.74 8.36 7.60
C PHE A 113 -12.13 8.92 8.97
N GLN A 114 -12.63 8.04 9.85
CA GLN A 114 -13.28 8.39 11.11
C GLN A 114 -12.34 8.73 12.28
N PHE A 115 -11.07 9.00 12.00
CA PHE A 115 -10.07 9.22 13.04
C PHE A 115 -9.66 10.68 13.14
N LEU A 116 -9.37 11.12 14.37
CA LEU A 116 -8.77 12.42 14.61
C LEU A 116 -7.31 12.37 14.15
N TYR A 117 -6.93 13.29 13.30
CA TYR A 117 -5.56 13.47 12.82
C TYR A 117 -5.19 14.94 12.75
N ALA A 118 -3.90 15.22 12.96
CA ALA A 118 -3.39 16.56 12.74
C ALA A 118 -3.23 16.79 11.23
N ASN A 119 -3.94 17.79 10.69
CA ASN A 119 -3.82 18.13 9.29
C ASN A 119 -2.46 18.80 9.03
N SER A 120 -1.74 18.32 8.03
CA SER A 120 -0.48 18.90 7.56
C SER A 120 -0.71 19.66 6.27
N MET A 121 0.15 20.62 5.98
CA MET A 121 0.09 21.34 4.70
C MET A 121 0.90 20.59 3.65
N LEU A 122 0.37 20.52 2.44
CA LEU A 122 1.00 19.99 1.25
C LEU A 122 0.71 20.95 0.10
N GLU A 123 1.74 21.51 -0.51
CA GLU A 123 1.58 22.48 -1.60
C GLU A 123 1.32 21.79 -2.94
N ASP A 124 0.52 22.42 -3.80
CA ASP A 124 0.14 21.87 -5.11
C ASP A 124 1.33 21.60 -6.05
N SER A 125 2.42 22.36 -5.88
CA SER A 125 3.66 22.22 -6.65
C SER A 125 4.62 21.18 -6.10
N GLU A 126 4.33 20.57 -4.95
CA GLU A 126 5.24 19.60 -4.34
C GLU A 126 5.38 18.34 -5.16
N ASN A 127 6.62 17.82 -5.21
CA ASN A 127 6.92 16.55 -5.86
C ASN A 127 6.34 15.40 -5.05
N ILE A 128 5.52 14.60 -5.67
CA ILE A 128 4.92 13.41 -5.07
C ILE A 128 5.29 12.14 -5.84
N THR A 129 5.24 11.03 -5.14
CA THR A 129 5.24 9.67 -5.73
C THR A 129 3.90 9.01 -5.41
N THR A 130 3.24 8.47 -6.42
CA THR A 130 1.94 7.81 -6.29
C THR A 130 1.80 6.64 -7.26
N LEU A 131 0.72 5.88 -7.15
CA LEU A 131 0.35 4.90 -8.16
C LEU A 131 -0.17 5.61 -9.43
N ASN A 132 0.18 5.08 -10.60
CA ASN A 132 -0.22 5.68 -11.88
C ASN A 132 -1.74 5.77 -12.05
N SER A 133 -2.48 4.80 -11.52
CA SER A 133 -3.94 4.81 -11.51
C SER A 133 -4.56 5.98 -10.72
N CYS A 134 -3.78 6.63 -9.87
CA CYS A 134 -4.21 7.79 -9.09
C CYS A 134 -4.00 9.13 -9.82
N LEU A 135 -3.61 9.12 -11.09
CA LEU A 135 -3.44 10.33 -11.90
C LEU A 135 -4.69 10.69 -12.67
N LYS A 136 -4.84 11.98 -12.97
CA LYS A 136 -5.82 12.45 -13.95
C LYS A 136 -5.52 11.90 -15.33
N SER A 137 -6.55 11.66 -16.13
CA SER A 137 -6.39 11.19 -17.51
C SER A 137 -5.60 12.21 -18.36
N GLY A 138 -4.59 11.71 -19.07
CA GLY A 138 -3.78 12.54 -19.99
C GLY A 138 -2.56 13.20 -19.35
N GLU A 139 -2.37 13.09 -18.04
CA GLU A 139 -1.18 13.62 -17.40
C GLU A 139 0.04 12.72 -17.67
N SER A 140 1.16 13.37 -17.99
CA SER A 140 2.45 12.68 -18.17
C SER A 140 3.20 12.63 -16.84
N ALA A 141 3.56 11.44 -16.42
CA ALA A 141 4.34 11.26 -15.21
C ALA A 141 5.67 10.57 -15.51
N LYS A 142 6.68 10.90 -14.73
CA LYS A 142 7.97 10.22 -14.82
C LYS A 142 7.89 8.87 -14.11
N ALA A 143 8.45 7.83 -14.72
CA ALA A 143 8.54 6.52 -14.07
C ALA A 143 9.21 6.63 -12.69
N GLY A 144 8.55 6.11 -11.70
CA GLY A 144 9.07 5.97 -10.34
C GLY A 144 9.78 4.62 -10.13
N ARG A 145 9.94 4.23 -8.88
CA ARG A 145 10.53 2.93 -8.53
C ARG A 145 9.53 1.80 -8.73
N ARG A 146 10.03 0.61 -9.07
CA ARG A 146 9.22 -0.60 -9.07
C ARG A 146 9.09 -1.15 -7.65
N ILE A 147 7.88 -1.54 -7.27
CA ILE A 147 7.60 -2.23 -6.02
C ILE A 147 7.27 -3.68 -6.35
N ASN A 148 7.89 -4.61 -5.62
CA ASN A 148 7.49 -6.01 -5.67
C ASN A 148 6.33 -6.21 -4.72
N CYS A 149 5.26 -6.79 -5.20
CA CYS A 149 4.15 -7.25 -4.38
C CYS A 149 3.86 -8.71 -4.73
N VAL A 150 3.73 -9.54 -3.70
CA VAL A 150 3.46 -10.97 -3.87
C VAL A 150 2.34 -11.40 -2.93
N TYR A 151 1.60 -12.44 -3.33
CA TYR A 151 0.55 -13.02 -2.49
C TYR A 151 0.65 -14.55 -2.45
N TYR A 152 0.16 -15.11 -1.35
CA TYR A 152 -0.05 -16.54 -1.20
C TYR A 152 -1.54 -16.80 -0.99
N PRO A 153 -2.23 -17.51 -1.93
CA PRO A 153 -3.65 -17.77 -1.82
C PRO A 153 -3.92 -18.82 -0.74
N ILE A 154 -4.84 -18.53 0.15
CA ILE A 154 -5.41 -19.48 1.12
C ILE A 154 -6.75 -19.96 0.59
N ASN A 155 -7.67 -19.02 0.31
CA ASN A 155 -8.94 -19.29 -0.35
C ASN A 155 -8.76 -19.26 -1.87
N LYS A 156 -9.14 -20.34 -2.55
CA LYS A 156 -8.97 -20.48 -4.00
C LYS A 156 -10.08 -19.81 -4.82
N ASP A 157 -11.18 -19.48 -4.18
CA ASP A 157 -12.37 -18.93 -4.85
C ASP A 157 -12.30 -17.41 -5.05
N ILE A 158 -11.28 -16.77 -4.52
CA ILE A 158 -11.06 -15.33 -4.68
C ILE A 158 -10.42 -15.01 -6.02
N ASN A 159 -11.00 -14.03 -6.71
CA ASN A 159 -10.40 -13.47 -7.90
C ASN A 159 -9.32 -12.43 -7.53
N TYR A 160 -8.08 -12.89 -7.41
CA TYR A 160 -6.93 -12.09 -7.00
C TYR A 160 -6.59 -10.94 -7.97
N SER A 161 -7.05 -10.99 -9.22
CA SER A 161 -6.84 -9.90 -10.19
C SER A 161 -7.67 -8.66 -9.89
N LYS A 162 -8.69 -8.79 -9.03
CA LYS A 162 -9.56 -7.68 -8.60
C LYS A 162 -9.15 -7.04 -7.28
N ILE A 163 -8.13 -7.58 -6.62
CA ILE A 163 -7.65 -7.02 -5.35
C ILE A 163 -6.92 -5.72 -5.63
N LYS A 164 -7.41 -4.65 -5.04
CA LYS A 164 -6.74 -3.36 -5.03
C LYS A 164 -5.86 -3.26 -3.79
N ILE A 165 -4.63 -2.82 -4.00
CA ILE A 165 -3.66 -2.62 -2.93
C ILE A 165 -3.20 -1.16 -3.00
N ASN A 166 -3.26 -0.46 -1.86
CA ASN A 166 -2.64 0.83 -1.72
C ASN A 166 -1.27 0.71 -1.01
N LEU A 167 -0.47 1.75 -1.08
CA LEU A 167 0.89 1.73 -0.53
C LEU A 167 0.91 1.76 0.99
N LEU A 168 -0.19 2.17 1.64
CA LEU A 168 -0.31 2.16 3.09
C LEU A 168 -0.23 0.74 3.68
N MET A 169 -0.54 -0.28 2.86
CA MET A 169 -0.41 -1.68 3.26
C MET A 169 1.05 -2.16 3.31
N SER A 170 1.98 -1.37 2.77
CA SER A 170 3.41 -1.69 2.73
C SER A 170 4.13 -1.14 3.97
N ASP A 171 5.03 -1.94 4.55
CA ASP A 171 5.95 -1.47 5.60
C ASP A 171 7.19 -0.76 5.06
N VAL A 172 7.33 -0.66 3.75
CA VAL A 172 8.50 -0.08 3.08
C VAL A 172 8.42 1.45 2.98
N PHE A 173 7.25 2.03 3.30
CA PHE A 173 6.99 3.47 3.24
C PHE A 173 6.89 4.08 4.63
#